data_902758af58fec1ec424641e3cf1eb1c1
#
_entry.id   902758af58fec1ec424641e3cf1eb1c1
#
_cell.length_a   1.000
_cell.length_b   1.000
_cell.length_c   1.000
_cell.angle_alpha   90.00
_cell.angle_beta   90.00
_cell.angle_gamma   90.00
#
_symmetry.space_group_name_H-M   'P 1'
#
loop_
_entity.id
_entity.type
_entity.pdbx_description
1 polymer ?
#
loop_
_entity_poly.entity_id
_entity_poly.type
_entity_poly.pdbx_seq_one_letter_code
_entity_poly.pdbx_strand_id
1 'polypeptide(L)'
;MRILALDYGSKPVGLAITDPLGLIVQPLKTIWREREGKLRKTVEEILETCKEYQVEELVLGYPCHMDGSEGERVERVLAFQEMLQKKIELPIHLYDERLSTMEAEEILRENGVPKDRQKEVLDQVAAQVILEDYLRNREEG
;
A
#
# COMPACT_ATOMS: atom_id res chain seq x y z
N MET A 1 7.90 -4.24 15.80
CA MET A 1 6.94 -3.21 15.39
C MET A 1 6.27 -3.61 14.08
N ARG A 2 4.95 -3.61 14.04
CA ARG A 2 4.22 -3.90 12.80
C ARG A 2 3.98 -2.66 11.97
N ILE A 3 4.28 -2.77 10.69
CA ILE A 3 4.11 -1.70 9.71
C ILE A 3 3.13 -2.19 8.66
N LEU A 4 2.15 -1.35 8.31
CA LEU A 4 1.16 -1.64 7.29
C LEU A 4 1.43 -0.77 6.07
N ALA A 5 1.56 -1.39 4.90
CA ALA A 5 1.73 -0.67 3.65
C ALA A 5 0.40 -0.65 2.88
N LEU A 6 0.16 0.48 2.23
CA LEU A 6 -1.05 0.71 1.45
C LEU A 6 -0.67 1.11 0.03
N ASP A 7 -1.21 0.39 -0.96
CA ASP A 7 -1.10 0.78 -2.37
C ASP A 7 -2.48 1.28 -2.81
N TYR A 8 -2.60 2.61 -2.92
CA TYR A 8 -3.87 3.25 -3.23
C TYR A 8 -4.16 3.24 -4.72
N GLY A 9 -5.18 2.49 -5.13
CA GLY A 9 -5.66 2.45 -6.50
C GLY A 9 -6.97 3.21 -6.67
N SER A 10 -7.48 3.28 -7.91
CA SER A 10 -8.73 3.99 -8.20
C SER A 10 -9.94 3.36 -7.51
N LYS A 11 -9.99 2.04 -7.44
CA LYS A 11 -11.04 1.30 -6.71
C LYS A 11 -10.45 0.42 -5.62
N PRO A 12 -9.34 -0.27 -5.84
CA PRO A 12 -8.73 -1.12 -4.81
C PRO A 12 -7.70 -0.37 -3.99
N VAL A 13 -7.56 -0.80 -2.72
CA VAL A 13 -6.40 -0.47 -1.90
C VAL A 13 -5.77 -1.78 -1.49
N GLY A 14 -4.57 -2.05 -1.96
CA GLY A 14 -3.82 -3.25 -1.59
C GLY A 14 -3.11 -3.03 -0.26
N LEU A 15 -3.13 -4.05 0.59
CA LEU A 15 -2.51 -4.00 1.91
C LEU A 15 -1.47 -5.10 2.06
N ALA A 16 -0.32 -4.74 2.63
CA ALA A 16 0.70 -5.69 3.04
C ALA A 16 1.15 -5.31 4.45
N ILE A 17 1.64 -6.28 5.21
CA ILE A 17 1.96 -6.08 6.62
C ILE A 17 3.24 -6.81 6.99
N THR A 18 3.97 -6.28 7.97
CA THR A 18 5.11 -6.99 8.55
C THR A 18 4.64 -7.93 9.65
N ASP A 19 5.49 -8.90 10.00
CA ASP A 19 5.31 -9.70 11.20
C ASP A 19 5.51 -8.80 12.44
N PRO A 20 5.22 -9.31 13.66
CA PRO A 20 5.35 -8.48 14.87
C PRO A 20 6.75 -7.92 15.10
N LEU A 21 7.79 -8.56 14.56
CA LEU A 21 9.16 -8.09 14.69
C LEU A 21 9.56 -7.07 13.61
N GLY A 22 8.70 -6.88 12.61
CA GLY A 22 8.99 -5.94 11.52
C GLY A 22 10.04 -6.42 10.54
N LEU A 23 10.22 -7.74 10.41
CA LEU A 23 11.26 -8.34 9.56
C LEU A 23 10.75 -8.95 8.26
N ILE A 24 9.61 -9.62 8.32
CA ILE A 24 9.05 -10.33 7.17
C ILE A 24 7.80 -9.63 6.67
N VAL A 25 7.72 -9.39 5.37
CA VAL A 25 6.57 -8.73 4.74
C VAL A 25 5.73 -9.78 4.04
N GLN A 26 4.41 -9.67 4.19
CA GLN A 26 3.48 -10.54 3.47
C GLN A 26 2.26 -9.75 3.00
N PRO A 27 1.65 -10.15 1.89
CA PRO A 27 0.41 -9.51 1.45
C PRO A 27 -0.71 -9.83 2.43
N LEU A 28 -1.60 -8.88 2.67
CA LEU A 28 -2.67 -9.05 3.64
C LEU A 28 -4.03 -9.20 2.99
N LYS A 29 -4.48 -8.19 2.28
CA LYS A 29 -5.78 -8.19 1.61
C LYS A 29 -5.92 -7.00 0.67
N THR A 30 -6.99 -6.97 -0.13
CA THR A 30 -7.35 -5.83 -0.96
C THR A 30 -8.72 -5.33 -0.51
N ILE A 31 -8.83 -4.03 -0.28
CA ILE A 31 -10.09 -3.38 0.07
C ILE A 31 -10.65 -2.75 -1.21
N TRP A 32 -11.85 -3.14 -1.60
CA TRP A 32 -12.48 -2.65 -2.82
C TRP A 32 -13.52 -1.58 -2.54
N ARG A 33 -13.54 -0.55 -3.39
CA ARG A 33 -14.54 0.51 -3.37
C ARG A 33 -15.35 0.48 -4.65
N GLU A 34 -16.62 0.85 -4.57
CA GLU A 34 -17.46 0.97 -5.76
C GLU A 34 -17.02 2.16 -6.63
N ARG A 35 -16.60 3.25 -5.99
CA ARG A 35 -16.15 4.48 -6.64
C ARG A 35 -14.97 5.06 -5.88
N GLU A 36 -14.08 5.72 -6.62
CA GLU A 36 -12.88 6.31 -6.03
C GLU A 36 -13.18 7.31 -4.91
N GLY A 37 -14.28 8.04 -5.01
CA GLY A 37 -14.65 9.02 -3.99
C GLY A 37 -15.25 8.45 -2.71
N LYS A 38 -15.60 7.16 -2.68
CA LYS A 38 -16.20 6.54 -1.49
C LYS A 38 -15.13 6.01 -0.55
N LEU A 39 -14.47 6.92 0.15
CA LEU A 39 -13.33 6.60 0.99
C LEU A 39 -13.66 6.31 2.46
N ARG A 40 -14.85 6.70 2.92
CA ARG A 40 -15.21 6.57 4.33
C ARG A 40 -15.10 5.14 4.86
N LYS A 41 -15.72 4.19 4.17
CA LYS A 41 -15.68 2.77 4.59
C LYS A 41 -14.27 2.20 4.47
N THR A 42 -13.53 2.63 3.44
CA THR A 42 -12.15 2.21 3.25
C THR A 42 -11.28 2.64 4.42
N VAL A 43 -11.40 3.90 4.83
CA VAL A 43 -10.65 4.44 5.96
C VAL A 43 -11.02 3.71 7.27
N GLU A 44 -12.31 3.45 7.47
CA GLU A 44 -12.77 2.70 8.65
C GLU A 44 -12.19 1.28 8.69
N GLU A 45 -12.17 0.61 7.54
CA GLU A 45 -11.63 -0.74 7.45
C GLU A 45 -10.12 -0.77 7.70
N ILE A 46 -9.40 0.24 7.22
CA ILE A 46 -7.98 0.37 7.49
C ILE A 46 -7.74 0.60 8.99
N LEU A 47 -8.56 1.45 9.61
CA LEU A 47 -8.46 1.71 11.05
C LEU A 47 -8.68 0.43 11.85
N GLU A 48 -9.70 -0.37 11.48
CA GLU A 48 -9.96 -1.65 12.13
C GLU A 48 -8.81 -2.63 11.95
N THR A 49 -8.21 -2.65 10.75
CA THR A 49 -7.06 -3.50 10.45
C THR A 49 -5.87 -3.11 11.35
N CYS A 50 -5.63 -1.82 11.50
CA CYS A 50 -4.55 -1.34 12.37
C CYS A 50 -4.76 -1.77 13.82
N LYS A 51 -5.99 -1.75 14.30
CA LYS A 51 -6.33 -2.19 15.66
C LYS A 51 -6.19 -3.70 15.81
N GLU A 52 -6.69 -4.45 14.84
CA GLU A 52 -6.65 -5.92 14.86
C GLU A 52 -5.23 -6.46 14.92
N TYR A 53 -4.34 -5.89 14.10
CA TYR A 53 -2.96 -6.35 14.02
C TYR A 53 -1.98 -5.54 14.86
N GLN A 54 -2.47 -4.56 15.62
CA GLN A 54 -1.64 -3.70 16.46
C GLN A 54 -0.54 -3.00 15.66
N VAL A 55 -0.93 -2.42 14.53
CA VAL A 55 -0.02 -1.68 13.65
C VAL A 55 0.43 -0.40 14.34
N GLU A 56 1.71 -0.07 14.21
CA GLU A 56 2.30 1.12 14.81
C GLU A 56 2.69 2.20 13.82
N GLU A 57 2.76 1.85 12.53
CA GLU A 57 3.20 2.77 11.49
C GLU A 57 2.59 2.36 10.16
N LEU A 58 2.26 3.36 9.31
CA LEU A 58 1.74 3.11 7.97
C LEU A 58 2.69 3.67 6.92
N VAL A 59 2.78 2.97 5.79
CA VAL A 59 3.51 3.43 4.60
C VAL A 59 2.51 3.51 3.46
N LEU A 60 2.37 4.67 2.86
CA LEU A 60 1.43 4.90 1.75
C LEU A 60 2.22 5.12 0.46
N GLY A 61 1.98 4.25 -0.52
CA GLY A 61 2.62 4.37 -1.82
C GLY A 61 2.28 5.70 -2.49
N TYR A 62 3.29 6.40 -2.96
CA TYR A 62 3.16 7.72 -3.57
C TYR A 62 3.43 7.60 -5.07
N PRO A 63 2.37 7.68 -5.91
CA PRO A 63 2.53 7.42 -7.34
C PRO A 63 3.08 8.62 -8.09
N CYS A 64 4.37 8.60 -8.41
CA CYS A 64 4.99 9.59 -9.29
C CYS A 64 5.03 9.08 -10.72
N HIS A 65 5.04 9.99 -11.69
CA HIS A 65 5.30 9.61 -13.07
C HIS A 65 6.75 9.18 -13.23
N MET A 66 7.05 8.42 -14.27
CA MET A 66 8.41 7.92 -14.53
C MET A 66 9.43 9.05 -14.68
N ASP A 67 9.00 10.23 -15.09
CA ASP A 67 9.85 11.41 -15.20
C ASP A 67 10.00 12.18 -13.87
N GLY A 68 9.37 11.67 -12.81
CA GLY A 68 9.41 12.30 -11.50
C GLY A 68 8.37 13.39 -11.26
N SER A 69 7.54 13.69 -12.27
CA SER A 69 6.51 14.70 -12.13
C SER A 69 5.33 14.22 -11.31
N GLU A 70 4.62 15.16 -10.68
CA GLU A 70 3.41 14.88 -9.95
C GLU A 70 2.21 15.05 -10.88
N GLY A 71 1.21 14.18 -10.72
CA GLY A 71 0.01 14.24 -11.52
C GLY A 71 -1.25 14.22 -10.67
N GLU A 72 -2.39 14.14 -11.34
CA GLU A 72 -3.69 14.09 -10.69
C GLU A 72 -3.80 12.96 -9.66
N ARG A 73 -3.14 11.86 -9.93
CA ARG A 73 -3.16 10.70 -9.04
C ARG A 73 -2.48 11.00 -7.71
N VAL A 74 -1.43 11.81 -7.73
CA VAL A 74 -0.74 12.24 -6.52
C VAL A 74 -1.67 13.05 -5.63
N GLU A 75 -2.46 13.95 -6.22
CA GLU A 75 -3.41 14.75 -5.49
C GLU A 75 -4.44 13.88 -4.76
N ARG A 76 -4.88 12.81 -5.39
CA ARG A 76 -5.85 11.87 -4.80
C ARG A 76 -5.23 11.09 -3.64
N VAL A 77 -3.98 10.68 -3.77
CA VAL A 77 -3.27 10.00 -2.69
C VAL A 77 -3.07 10.92 -1.49
N LEU A 78 -2.72 12.18 -1.74
CA LEU A 78 -2.55 13.16 -0.66
C LEU A 78 -3.86 13.45 0.05
N ALA A 79 -4.97 13.50 -0.68
CA ALA A 79 -6.29 13.66 -0.09
C ALA A 79 -6.65 12.45 0.78
N PHE A 80 -6.34 11.26 0.30
CA PHE A 80 -6.55 10.02 1.06
C PHE A 80 -5.70 10.00 2.33
N GLN A 81 -4.44 10.41 2.23
CA GLN A 81 -3.55 10.51 3.40
C GLN A 81 -4.16 11.45 4.45
N GLU A 82 -4.68 12.60 4.01
CA GLU A 82 -5.30 13.55 4.92
C GLU A 82 -6.51 12.95 5.65
N MET A 83 -7.34 12.21 4.93
CA MET A 83 -8.49 11.54 5.54
C MET A 83 -8.05 10.49 6.56
N LEU A 84 -7.02 9.72 6.23
CA LEU A 84 -6.46 8.73 7.14
C LEU A 84 -5.93 9.41 8.41
N GLN A 85 -5.18 10.49 8.24
CA GLN A 85 -4.53 11.17 9.35
C GLN A 85 -5.55 11.77 10.34
N LYS A 86 -6.75 12.09 9.88
CA LYS A 86 -7.81 12.58 10.76
C LYS A 86 -8.40 11.48 11.64
N LYS A 87 -8.29 10.23 11.24
CA LYS A 87 -8.87 9.09 11.94
C LYS A 87 -7.84 8.21 12.64
N ILE A 88 -6.61 8.23 12.17
CA ILE A 88 -5.55 7.34 12.65
C ILE A 88 -4.43 8.18 13.24
N GLU A 89 -4.12 7.95 14.51
CA GLU A 89 -3.07 8.70 15.23
C GLU A 89 -1.66 8.14 15.01
N LEU A 90 -1.51 7.21 14.07
CA LEU A 90 -0.22 6.61 13.74
C LEU A 90 0.49 7.42 12.67
N PRO A 91 1.84 7.41 12.65
CA PRO A 91 2.56 8.07 11.57
C PRO A 91 2.29 7.40 10.22
N ILE A 92 2.11 8.22 9.20
CA ILE A 92 1.88 7.77 7.83
C ILE A 92 3.00 8.33 6.97
N HIS A 93 3.84 7.45 6.43
CA HIS A 93 4.97 7.84 5.57
C HIS A 93 4.61 7.64 4.10
N LEU A 94 4.95 8.62 3.28
CA LEU A 94 4.78 8.48 1.83
C LEU A 94 6.02 7.83 1.25
N TYR A 95 5.83 6.95 0.29
CA TYR A 95 6.93 6.26 -0.38
C TYR A 95 6.72 6.23 -1.90
N ASP A 96 7.76 6.61 -2.65
CA ASP A 96 7.73 6.64 -4.11
C ASP A 96 7.64 5.23 -4.67
N GLU A 97 6.56 4.95 -5.43
CA GLU A 97 6.27 3.61 -5.94
C GLU A 97 6.43 3.48 -7.46
N ARG A 98 7.18 4.38 -8.11
CA ARG A 98 7.28 4.43 -9.57
C ARG A 98 7.44 3.08 -10.26
N LEU A 99 8.22 2.17 -9.69
CA LEU A 99 8.49 0.87 -10.29
C LEU A 99 7.83 -0.32 -9.58
N SER A 100 7.10 -0.08 -8.50
CA SER A 100 6.54 -1.17 -7.70
C SER A 100 5.55 -2.07 -8.46
N THR A 101 4.73 -1.48 -9.34
CA THR A 101 3.78 -2.27 -10.14
C THR A 101 4.49 -3.20 -11.11
N MET A 102 5.57 -2.74 -11.73
CA MET A 102 6.37 -3.56 -12.65
C MET A 102 7.02 -4.72 -11.90
N GLU A 103 7.59 -4.45 -10.73
CA GLU A 103 8.18 -5.49 -9.90
C GLU A 103 7.12 -6.50 -9.44
N ALA A 104 5.93 -6.02 -9.07
CA ALA A 104 4.84 -6.88 -8.65
C ALA A 104 4.39 -7.82 -9.76
N GLU A 105 4.25 -7.31 -10.98
CA GLU A 105 3.89 -8.13 -12.14
C GLU A 105 4.96 -9.20 -12.43
N GLU A 106 6.22 -8.83 -12.30
CA GLU A 106 7.33 -9.76 -12.51
C GLU A 106 7.33 -10.86 -11.46
N ILE A 107 7.10 -10.51 -10.20
CA ILE A 107 7.01 -11.48 -9.10
C ILE A 107 5.88 -12.48 -9.36
N LEU A 108 4.71 -12.01 -9.77
CA LEU A 108 3.58 -12.87 -10.06
C LEU A 108 3.86 -13.81 -11.22
N ARG A 109 4.53 -13.32 -12.26
CA ARG A 109 4.90 -14.13 -13.41
C ARG A 109 5.91 -15.20 -13.02
N GLU A 110 6.92 -14.86 -12.23
CA GLU A 110 7.94 -15.81 -11.75
C GLU A 110 7.33 -16.90 -10.88
N ASN A 111 6.29 -16.58 -10.12
CA ASN A 111 5.60 -17.54 -9.27
C ASN A 111 4.50 -18.31 -9.99
N GLY A 112 4.39 -18.14 -11.31
CA GLY A 112 3.46 -18.90 -12.14
C GLY A 112 1.99 -18.52 -11.97
N VAL A 113 1.71 -17.32 -11.51
CA VAL A 113 0.32 -16.87 -11.33
C VAL A 113 -0.30 -16.58 -12.71
N PRO A 114 -1.43 -17.21 -13.06
CA PRO A 114 -2.09 -16.95 -14.34
C PRO A 114 -2.50 -15.48 -14.50
N LYS A 115 -2.45 -14.98 -15.73
CA LYS A 115 -2.76 -13.58 -16.03
C LYS A 115 -4.13 -13.13 -15.52
N ASP A 116 -5.12 -14.00 -15.61
CA ASP A 116 -6.48 -13.68 -15.15
C ASP A 116 -6.59 -13.53 -13.63
N ARG A 117 -5.65 -14.12 -12.89
CA ARG A 117 -5.61 -14.00 -11.43
C ARG A 117 -4.66 -12.92 -10.93
N GLN A 118 -3.75 -12.45 -11.78
CA GLN A 118 -2.79 -11.42 -11.40
C GLN A 118 -3.46 -10.15 -10.91
N LYS A 119 -4.57 -9.76 -11.53
CA LYS A 119 -5.30 -8.55 -11.14
C LYS A 119 -5.86 -8.63 -9.71
N GLU A 120 -6.25 -9.82 -9.27
CA GLU A 120 -6.83 -10.01 -7.95
C GLU A 120 -5.84 -9.76 -6.82
N VAL A 121 -4.56 -10.05 -7.07
CA VAL A 121 -3.53 -9.96 -6.04
C VAL A 121 -2.48 -8.89 -6.31
N LEU A 122 -2.52 -8.27 -7.50
CA LEU A 122 -1.51 -7.31 -7.90
C LEU A 122 -1.34 -6.16 -6.91
N ASP A 123 -2.46 -5.63 -6.40
CA ASP A 123 -2.40 -4.52 -5.45
C ASP A 123 -1.75 -4.92 -4.13
N GLN A 124 -1.99 -6.15 -3.68
CA GLN A 124 -1.37 -6.68 -2.46
C GLN A 124 0.13 -6.87 -2.65
N VAL A 125 0.52 -7.40 -3.83
CA VAL A 125 1.94 -7.60 -4.14
C VAL A 125 2.64 -6.27 -4.32
N ALA A 126 1.98 -5.28 -4.92
CA ALA A 126 2.52 -3.94 -5.04
C ALA A 126 2.76 -3.33 -3.65
N ALA A 127 1.81 -3.49 -2.73
CA ALA A 127 1.98 -3.03 -1.35
C ALA A 127 3.12 -3.76 -0.65
N GLN A 128 3.28 -5.05 -0.92
CA GLN A 128 4.39 -5.85 -0.39
C GLN A 128 5.74 -5.31 -0.88
N VAL A 129 5.85 -5.02 -2.18
CA VAL A 129 7.08 -4.47 -2.76
C VAL A 129 7.41 -3.11 -2.16
N ILE A 130 6.40 -2.25 -2.01
CA ILE A 130 6.56 -0.94 -1.37
C ILE A 130 7.13 -1.10 0.04
N LEU A 131 6.57 -2.02 0.82
CA LEU A 131 6.97 -2.22 2.21
C LEU A 131 8.38 -2.83 2.31
N GLU A 132 8.70 -3.80 1.48
CA GLU A 132 10.04 -4.40 1.45
C GLU A 132 11.09 -3.36 1.09
N ASP A 133 10.80 -2.51 0.10
CA ASP A 133 11.68 -1.44 -0.33
C ASP A 133 11.87 -0.39 0.77
N TYR A 134 10.79 -0.03 1.42
CA TYR A 134 10.81 0.91 2.53
C TYR A 134 11.70 0.41 3.68
N LEU A 135 11.56 -0.85 4.04
CA LEU A 135 12.37 -1.44 5.10
C LEU A 135 13.84 -1.50 4.71
N ARG A 136 14.14 -1.84 3.48
CA ARG A 136 15.52 -1.90 2.97
C ARG A 136 16.18 -0.53 3.04
N ASN A 137 15.50 0.51 2.57
CA ASN A 137 16.01 1.86 2.58
C ASN A 137 16.18 2.41 3.99
N ARG A 138 15.32 2.00 4.90
CA ARG A 138 15.38 2.41 6.31
C ARG A 138 16.61 1.84 6.99
N GLU A 139 16.99 0.59 6.68
CA GLU A 139 18.18 -0.04 7.24
C GLU A 139 19.46 0.59 6.71
N GLU A 140 19.47 0.98 5.44
CA GLU A 140 20.63 1.59 4.80
C GLU A 140 20.80 3.07 5.16
N GLY A 141 19.72 3.70 5.55
CA GLY A 141 19.69 5.11 5.88
C GLY A 141 19.79 5.39 7.34
#